data_4c1d09ca0dc205fe407c69fa72a181ab
#
_entry.id   4c1d09ca0dc205fe407c69fa72a181ab
#
_cell.length_a   1.000
_cell.length_b   1.000
_cell.length_c   1.000
_cell.angle_alpha   90.00
_cell.angle_beta   90.00
_cell.angle_gamma   90.00
#
_symmetry.space_group_name_H-M   'P 1'
#
loop_
_entity.id
_entity.type
_entity.pdbx_description
1 polymer ?
#
loop_
_entity_poly.entity_id
_entity_poly.type
_entity_poly.pdbx_seq_one_letter_code
_entity_poly.pdbx_strand_id
1 'polypeptide(L)'
;MAEQVWKTPGGAILCFWHARIPLAPQSWPQARVEADGSRARQDMRALISRSSDGEFIALTVQQIGFPSIRGSSKKSSDPGKNKHGEQAFRDMIKWVKGGGGVAITPDGPRGPAEVMQLGTPTLARVTGAPVIFVGLASKPCIRIGSWDRTLIPLPFSRGAMVWDGPVYAGRDDDLEALTGEWAARLTAVTERAEALLDGQGGR
;
A
#
# COMPACT_ATOMS: atom_id res chain seq x y z
N MET A 1 -13.07 6.19 10.87
CA MET A 1 -12.49 4.85 10.71
C MET A 1 -11.00 4.95 10.41
N ALA A 2 -10.54 5.45 9.28
CA ALA A 2 -9.09 5.64 9.00
C ALA A 2 -8.41 6.58 10.01
N GLU A 3 -9.06 7.66 10.45
CA GLU A 3 -8.54 8.58 11.47
C GLU A 3 -8.25 7.90 12.82
N GLN A 4 -9.00 6.87 13.20
CA GLN A 4 -8.76 6.15 14.44
C GLN A 4 -7.43 5.40 14.40
N VAL A 5 -7.08 4.80 13.24
CA VAL A 5 -5.81 4.08 13.08
C VAL A 5 -4.64 5.06 13.08
N TRP A 6 -4.78 6.24 12.48
CA TRP A 6 -3.74 7.26 12.45
C TRP A 6 -3.40 7.83 13.82
N LYS A 7 -4.38 7.89 14.71
CA LYS A 7 -4.25 8.41 16.08
C LYS A 7 -3.92 7.33 17.12
N THR A 8 -4.01 6.05 16.74
CA THR A 8 -3.72 4.95 17.66
C THR A 8 -2.21 4.71 17.72
N PRO A 9 -1.60 4.65 18.91
CA PRO A 9 -0.21 4.26 19.05
C PRO A 9 0.01 2.86 18.47
N GLY A 10 1.05 2.71 17.68
CA GLY A 10 1.40 1.45 17.02
C GLY A 10 1.61 1.61 15.53
N GLY A 11 2.12 0.58 14.89
CA GLY A 11 2.32 0.56 13.44
C GLY A 11 1.03 0.27 12.67
N ALA A 12 1.06 0.53 11.37
CA ALA A 12 -0.04 0.25 10.46
C ALA A 12 0.46 -0.29 9.11
N ILE A 13 -0.39 -1.04 8.44
CA ILE A 13 -0.13 -1.55 7.09
C ILE A 13 -1.19 -0.95 6.15
N LEU A 14 -0.75 -0.20 5.16
CA LEU A 14 -1.59 0.39 4.13
C LEU A 14 -1.46 -0.42 2.84
N CYS A 15 -2.57 -0.86 2.28
CA CYS A 15 -2.60 -1.65 1.05
C CYS A 15 -3.38 -0.93 -0.05
N PHE A 16 -2.81 -0.90 -1.24
CA PHE A 16 -3.45 -0.49 -2.49
C PHE A 16 -2.88 -1.31 -3.65
N TRP A 17 -3.64 -1.47 -4.74
CA TRP A 17 -3.17 -2.20 -5.90
C TRP A 17 -2.01 -1.49 -6.61
N HIS A 18 -1.09 -2.25 -7.18
CA HIS A 18 0.12 -1.73 -7.87
C HIS A 18 -0.21 -0.71 -8.96
N ALA A 19 -1.30 -0.93 -9.69
CA ALA A 19 -1.81 0.00 -10.69
C ALA A 19 -2.08 1.43 -10.16
N ARG A 20 -2.17 1.62 -8.84
CA ARG A 20 -2.52 2.88 -8.17
C ARG A 20 -1.32 3.63 -7.58
N ILE A 21 -0.09 3.12 -7.78
CA ILE A 21 1.14 3.74 -7.27
C ILE A 21 1.21 5.25 -7.54
N PRO A 22 0.87 5.78 -8.74
CA PRO A 22 0.95 7.22 -9.00
C PRO A 22 0.02 8.08 -8.13
N LEU A 23 -1.06 7.50 -7.59
CA LEU A 23 -2.01 8.16 -6.71
C LEU A 23 -1.71 7.93 -5.22
N ALA A 24 -0.91 6.93 -4.89
CA ALA A 24 -0.72 6.46 -3.52
C ALA A 24 -0.19 7.53 -2.55
N PRO A 25 0.72 8.45 -2.92
CA PRO A 25 1.18 9.50 -2.02
C PRO A 25 0.05 10.39 -1.46
N GLN A 26 -1.06 10.51 -2.18
CA GLN A 26 -2.23 11.27 -1.73
C GLN A 26 -2.96 10.59 -0.56
N SER A 27 -2.81 9.27 -0.42
CA SER A 27 -3.54 8.48 0.58
C SER A 27 -2.95 8.59 1.99
N TRP A 28 -1.73 9.05 2.13
CA TRP A 28 -1.11 9.24 3.43
C TRP A 28 -0.49 10.63 3.51
N PRO A 29 -1.26 11.63 3.93
CA PRO A 29 -0.75 12.99 4.04
C PRO A 29 0.50 13.00 4.92
N GLN A 30 1.52 13.72 4.47
CA GLN A 30 2.82 13.84 5.15
C GLN A 30 2.64 14.29 6.61
N ALA A 31 3.57 13.90 7.46
CA ALA A 31 3.56 14.13 8.89
C ALA A 31 3.13 15.56 9.24
N ARG A 32 1.88 15.71 9.66
CA ARG A 32 1.39 16.94 10.24
C ARG A 32 1.85 16.94 11.69
N VAL A 33 2.60 17.94 12.06
CA VAL A 33 2.93 18.20 13.46
C VAL A 33 1.75 18.96 14.04
N GLU A 34 1.13 18.41 15.07
CA GLU A 34 0.07 19.07 15.83
C GLU A 34 0.64 20.23 16.65
N ALA A 35 -0.23 21.11 17.14
CA ALA A 35 0.18 22.30 17.91
C ALA A 35 0.98 21.97 19.20
N ASP A 36 0.82 20.75 19.71
CA ASP A 36 1.55 20.24 20.89
C ASP A 36 2.91 19.59 20.55
N GLY A 37 3.33 19.64 19.27
CA GLY A 37 4.54 19.00 18.77
C GLY A 37 4.44 17.50 18.53
N SER A 38 3.30 16.89 18.81
CA SER A 38 3.07 15.47 18.48
C SER A 38 2.89 15.25 16.97
N ARG A 39 3.21 14.05 16.50
CA ARG A 39 2.91 13.67 15.12
C ARG A 39 1.50 13.12 15.02
N ALA A 40 0.70 13.70 14.16
CA ALA A 40 -0.69 13.28 13.93
C ALA A 40 -0.79 11.85 13.32
N ARG A 41 0.33 11.24 12.89
CA ARG A 41 0.35 9.97 12.15
C ARG A 41 1.66 9.24 12.28
N GLN A 42 1.60 7.94 11.99
CA GLN A 42 2.78 7.11 11.81
C GLN A 42 3.61 7.59 10.62
N ASP A 43 4.93 7.57 10.77
CA ASP A 43 5.84 7.75 9.64
C ASP A 43 5.69 6.58 8.68
N MET A 44 5.29 6.86 7.44
CA MET A 44 5.04 5.84 6.42
C MET A 44 6.30 5.54 5.61
N ARG A 45 6.59 4.26 5.41
CA ARG A 45 7.60 3.78 4.45
C ARG A 45 6.95 2.95 3.37
N ALA A 46 7.35 3.17 2.11
CA ALA A 46 6.87 2.37 1.00
C ALA A 46 7.75 1.12 0.79
N LEU A 47 7.15 -0.05 0.61
CA LEU A 47 7.87 -1.24 0.16
C LEU A 47 8.10 -1.14 -1.34
N ILE A 48 9.35 -1.03 -1.78
CA ILE A 48 9.69 -0.82 -3.19
C ILE A 48 10.76 -1.82 -3.64
N SER A 49 10.57 -2.38 -4.83
CA SER A 49 11.51 -3.34 -5.41
C SER A 49 12.89 -2.72 -5.69
N ARG A 50 13.93 -3.59 -5.80
CA ARG A 50 15.28 -3.19 -6.18
C ARG A 50 15.52 -3.20 -7.70
N SER A 51 14.46 -3.25 -8.51
CA SER A 51 14.56 -3.13 -9.96
C SER A 51 14.92 -1.69 -10.38
N SER A 52 15.31 -1.50 -11.64
CA SER A 52 15.53 -0.16 -12.21
C SER A 52 14.31 0.74 -12.06
N ASP A 53 13.13 0.21 -12.36
CA ASP A 53 11.86 0.95 -12.22
C ASP A 53 11.58 1.27 -10.75
N GLY A 54 11.86 0.32 -9.85
CA GLY A 54 11.74 0.52 -8.41
C GLY A 54 12.74 1.56 -7.88
N GLU A 55 13.90 1.72 -8.48
CA GLU A 55 14.85 2.79 -8.11
C GLU A 55 14.29 4.16 -8.40
N PHE A 56 13.75 4.35 -9.60
CA PHE A 56 13.10 5.61 -9.98
C PHE A 56 11.96 5.97 -9.02
N ILE A 57 11.06 5.01 -8.73
CA ILE A 57 9.95 5.22 -7.78
C ILE A 57 10.47 5.54 -6.38
N ALA A 58 11.50 4.81 -5.89
CA ALA A 58 12.04 5.05 -4.55
C ALA A 58 12.62 6.45 -4.39
N LEU A 59 13.34 6.94 -5.39
CA LEU A 59 13.88 8.31 -5.39
C LEU A 59 12.73 9.34 -5.42
N THR A 60 11.72 9.12 -6.25
CA THR A 60 10.56 10.00 -6.35
C THR A 60 9.81 10.11 -5.03
N VAL A 61 9.44 8.98 -4.41
CA VAL A 61 8.67 9.00 -3.15
C VAL A 61 9.50 9.52 -1.99
N GLN A 62 10.82 9.33 -2.00
CA GLN A 62 11.70 9.91 -0.99
C GLN A 62 11.69 11.43 -1.03
N GLN A 63 11.68 12.05 -2.21
CA GLN A 63 11.64 13.51 -2.37
C GLN A 63 10.34 14.11 -1.82
N ILE A 64 9.25 13.36 -1.83
CA ILE A 64 7.96 13.79 -1.28
C ILE A 64 7.71 13.30 0.15
N GLY A 65 8.77 12.83 0.85
CA GLY A 65 8.74 12.52 2.27
C GLY A 65 8.38 11.08 2.63
N PHE A 66 8.37 10.15 1.67
CA PHE A 66 8.12 8.72 1.90
C PHE A 66 9.39 7.90 1.68
N PRO A 67 10.22 7.68 2.71
CA PRO A 67 11.37 6.80 2.57
C PRO A 67 10.91 5.37 2.27
N SER A 68 11.77 4.59 1.62
CA SER A 68 11.41 3.23 1.19
C SER A 68 12.15 2.15 1.97
N ILE A 69 11.47 1.01 2.18
CA ILE A 69 12.09 -0.27 2.50
C ILE A 69 12.34 -0.99 1.18
N ARG A 70 13.60 -1.31 0.90
CA ARG A 70 14.01 -1.86 -0.40
C ARG A 70 14.05 -3.39 -0.37
N GLY A 71 13.14 -4.02 -1.09
CA GLY A 71 13.05 -5.47 -1.17
C GLY A 71 12.64 -5.96 -2.53
N SER A 72 12.92 -7.23 -2.83
CA SER A 72 12.34 -7.91 -3.98
C SER A 72 11.32 -8.93 -3.50
N SER A 73 10.12 -8.95 -4.09
CA SER A 73 9.23 -10.07 -3.92
C SER A 73 9.77 -11.27 -4.70
N LYS A 74 10.03 -12.37 -3.96
CA LYS A 74 9.99 -13.76 -4.37
C LYS A 74 11.06 -14.43 -5.17
N LYS A 75 11.22 -15.72 -4.73
CA LYS A 75 11.76 -16.94 -5.37
C LYS A 75 12.28 -16.67 -6.77
N SER A 76 13.48 -16.17 -6.82
CA SER A 76 14.38 -16.27 -7.93
C SER A 76 15.14 -17.58 -7.71
N SER A 77 15.49 -18.25 -8.76
CA SER A 77 16.54 -19.30 -8.75
C SER A 77 17.89 -18.77 -8.24
N ASP A 78 17.99 -17.44 -8.04
CA ASP A 78 19.15 -16.76 -7.49
C ASP A 78 19.01 -16.62 -5.95
N PRO A 79 19.85 -17.32 -5.16
CA PRO A 79 19.82 -17.25 -3.69
C PRO A 79 20.05 -15.84 -3.13
N GLY A 80 20.77 -14.98 -3.86
CA GLY A 80 21.01 -13.58 -3.45
C GLY A 80 19.73 -12.75 -3.44
N LYS A 81 18.84 -12.96 -4.40
CA LYS A 81 17.54 -12.24 -4.47
C LYS A 81 16.58 -12.66 -3.39
N ASN A 82 16.61 -13.92 -2.95
CA ASN A 82 15.79 -14.39 -1.83
C ASN A 82 16.20 -13.74 -0.50
N LYS A 83 17.51 -13.59 -0.25
CA LYS A 83 18.02 -12.90 0.95
C LYS A 83 17.54 -11.44 1.05
N HIS A 84 17.43 -10.74 -0.06
CA HIS A 84 16.94 -9.35 -0.06
C HIS A 84 15.44 -9.25 0.24
N GLY A 85 14.64 -10.22 -0.18
CA GLY A 85 13.22 -10.28 0.18
C GLY A 85 13.00 -10.54 1.67
N GLU A 86 13.76 -11.50 2.22
CA GLU A 86 13.73 -11.79 3.66
C GLU A 86 14.20 -10.62 4.51
N GLN A 87 15.26 -9.93 4.08
CA GLN A 87 15.74 -8.75 4.80
C GLN A 87 14.70 -7.64 4.81
N ALA A 88 14.09 -7.33 3.67
CA ALA A 88 13.03 -6.33 3.59
C ALA A 88 11.83 -6.72 4.48
N PHE A 89 11.48 -7.99 4.56
CA PHE A 89 10.39 -8.46 5.41
C PHE A 89 10.73 -8.27 6.91
N ARG A 90 11.96 -8.57 7.33
CA ARG A 90 12.43 -8.28 8.70
C ARG A 90 12.44 -6.79 9.01
N ASP A 91 12.87 -5.97 8.06
CA ASP A 91 12.88 -4.51 8.20
C ASP A 91 11.46 -3.94 8.34
N MET A 92 10.49 -4.46 7.60
CA MET A 92 9.08 -4.12 7.76
C MET A 92 8.57 -4.51 9.15
N ILE A 93 8.83 -5.73 9.62
CA ILE A 93 8.43 -6.18 10.96
C ILE A 93 8.99 -5.23 12.03
N LYS A 94 10.29 -4.94 11.97
CA LYS A 94 10.96 -4.05 12.92
C LYS A 94 10.35 -2.66 12.91
N TRP A 95 10.10 -2.11 11.71
CA TRP A 95 9.54 -0.78 11.53
C TRP A 95 8.11 -0.69 12.06
N VAL A 96 7.25 -1.64 11.70
CA VAL A 96 5.85 -1.66 12.12
C VAL A 96 5.73 -1.88 13.64
N LYS A 97 6.52 -2.80 14.22
CA LYS A 97 6.56 -3.00 15.69
C LYS A 97 7.10 -1.78 16.43
N GLY A 98 7.92 -0.96 15.78
CA GLY A 98 8.41 0.32 16.30
C GLY A 98 7.40 1.47 16.17
N GLY A 99 6.17 1.22 15.72
CA GLY A 99 5.11 2.22 15.58
C GLY A 99 5.04 2.88 14.21
N GLY A 100 5.88 2.47 13.24
CA GLY A 100 5.85 3.01 11.89
C GLY A 100 4.80 2.39 10.98
N GLY A 101 4.39 3.12 9.95
CA GLY A 101 3.51 2.62 8.92
C GLY A 101 4.27 2.04 7.71
N VAL A 102 3.67 1.05 7.05
CA VAL A 102 4.21 0.47 5.81
C VAL A 102 3.13 0.49 4.73
N ALA A 103 3.46 1.07 3.58
CA ALA A 103 2.63 1.04 2.37
C ALA A 103 3.08 -0.11 1.46
N ILE A 104 2.15 -0.99 1.09
CA ILE A 104 2.41 -2.21 0.33
C ILE A 104 1.46 -2.29 -0.86
N THR A 105 2.01 -2.69 -2.02
CA THR A 105 1.22 -3.19 -3.15
C THR A 105 1.19 -4.72 -3.07
N PRO A 106 0.06 -5.32 -2.61
CA PRO A 106 0.03 -6.74 -2.26
C PRO A 106 0.11 -7.68 -3.46
N ASP A 107 -0.16 -7.21 -4.66
CA ASP A 107 0.04 -7.93 -5.92
C ASP A 107 1.52 -7.96 -6.37
N GLY A 108 2.37 -7.15 -5.74
CA GLY A 108 3.81 -7.13 -5.97
C GLY A 108 4.20 -6.58 -7.35
N PRO A 109 5.50 -6.46 -7.62
CA PRO A 109 6.00 -5.78 -8.84
C PRO A 109 5.91 -6.62 -10.13
N ARG A 110 5.43 -7.86 -10.03
CA ARG A 110 5.35 -8.79 -11.18
C ARG A 110 3.96 -9.36 -11.39
N GLY A 111 3.02 -9.02 -10.53
CA GLY A 111 1.67 -9.53 -10.58
C GLY A 111 1.51 -11.02 -10.27
N PRO A 112 0.41 -11.60 -10.70
CA PRO A 112 -0.64 -10.99 -11.54
C PRO A 112 -1.38 -9.84 -10.86
N ALA A 113 -1.93 -8.93 -11.66
CA ALA A 113 -2.65 -7.76 -11.18
C ALA A 113 -3.83 -8.15 -10.26
N GLU A 114 -3.98 -7.40 -9.18
CA GLU A 114 -5.07 -7.57 -8.22
C GLU A 114 -5.14 -8.97 -7.56
N VAL A 115 -4.00 -9.67 -7.50
CA VAL A 115 -3.85 -10.93 -6.77
C VAL A 115 -2.94 -10.72 -5.57
N MET A 116 -3.53 -10.69 -4.39
CA MET A 116 -2.80 -10.48 -3.14
C MET A 116 -1.85 -11.65 -2.85
N GLN A 117 -0.63 -11.33 -2.45
CA GLN A 117 0.36 -12.30 -2.01
C GLN A 117 0.27 -12.53 -0.50
N LEU A 118 0.65 -13.72 -0.03
CA LEU A 118 0.67 -14.11 1.40
C LEU A 118 1.51 -13.18 2.31
N GLY A 119 2.40 -12.39 1.74
CA GLY A 119 3.28 -11.50 2.50
C GLY A 119 2.54 -10.48 3.35
N THR A 120 1.41 -9.95 2.86
CA THR A 120 0.61 -8.95 3.58
C THR A 120 -0.07 -9.52 4.83
N PRO A 121 -0.89 -10.60 4.77
CA PRO A 121 -1.48 -11.17 5.96
C PRO A 121 -0.42 -11.78 6.91
N THR A 122 0.68 -12.31 6.38
CA THR A 122 1.81 -12.78 7.21
C THR A 122 2.41 -11.63 8.02
N LEU A 123 2.66 -10.47 7.40
CA LEU A 123 3.17 -9.30 8.11
C LEU A 123 2.20 -8.83 9.19
N ALA A 124 0.91 -8.76 8.87
CA ALA A 124 -0.14 -8.38 9.82
C ALA A 124 -0.17 -9.33 11.02
N ARG A 125 -0.14 -10.64 10.81
CA ARG A 125 -0.12 -11.65 11.88
C ARG A 125 1.13 -11.54 12.78
N VAL A 126 2.31 -11.37 12.18
CA VAL A 126 3.57 -11.31 12.95
C VAL A 126 3.70 -10.01 13.74
N THR A 127 3.12 -8.93 13.25
CA THR A 127 3.21 -7.60 13.88
C THR A 127 2.03 -7.28 14.78
N GLY A 128 0.87 -7.90 14.56
CA GLY A 128 -0.40 -7.54 15.19
C GLY A 128 -0.96 -6.21 14.69
N ALA A 129 -0.35 -5.63 13.66
CA ALA A 129 -0.73 -4.31 13.17
C ALA A 129 -2.02 -4.35 12.35
N PRO A 130 -2.86 -3.29 12.43
CA PRO A 130 -4.02 -3.11 11.57
C PRO A 130 -3.61 -3.00 10.10
N VAL A 131 -4.41 -3.62 9.24
CA VAL A 131 -4.35 -3.45 7.79
C VAL A 131 -5.48 -2.56 7.35
N ILE A 132 -5.16 -1.58 6.52
CA ILE A 132 -6.10 -0.64 5.93
C ILE A 132 -6.01 -0.77 4.42
N PHE A 133 -7.15 -0.89 3.77
CA PHE A 133 -7.27 -0.91 2.32
C PHE A 133 -7.66 0.47 1.82
N VAL A 134 -7.03 0.90 0.72
CA VAL A 134 -7.40 2.15 0.06
C VAL A 134 -7.58 1.94 -1.44
N GLY A 135 -8.78 2.19 -1.91
CA GLY A 135 -9.12 2.31 -3.32
C GLY A 135 -8.84 3.73 -3.79
N LEU A 136 -8.09 3.86 -4.87
CA LEU A 136 -7.68 5.12 -5.45
C LEU A 136 -8.11 5.18 -6.91
N ALA A 137 -8.74 6.26 -7.32
CA ALA A 137 -9.16 6.49 -8.69
C ALA A 137 -8.90 7.94 -9.13
N SER A 138 -8.74 8.13 -10.42
CA SER A 138 -8.64 9.47 -11.04
C SER A 138 -9.29 9.48 -12.41
N LYS A 139 -9.97 10.58 -12.75
CA LYS A 139 -10.62 10.76 -14.03
C LYS A 139 -10.60 12.24 -14.47
N PRO A 140 -10.17 12.57 -15.71
CA PRO A 140 -9.64 11.68 -16.74
C PRO A 140 -8.26 11.09 -16.38
N CYS A 141 -7.95 9.91 -16.91
CA CYS A 141 -6.68 9.22 -16.72
C CYS A 141 -6.28 8.42 -17.95
N ILE A 142 -5.00 8.09 -18.07
CA ILE A 142 -4.47 7.13 -19.03
C ILE A 142 -4.17 5.84 -18.28
N ARG A 143 -4.51 4.69 -18.87
CA ARG A 143 -4.04 3.38 -18.43
C ARG A 143 -2.97 2.90 -19.40
N ILE A 144 -1.75 2.73 -18.90
CA ILE A 144 -0.63 2.27 -19.72
C ILE A 144 -0.73 0.76 -19.97
N GLY A 145 -0.09 0.28 -21.05
CA GLY A 145 -0.09 -1.13 -21.44
C GLY A 145 0.82 -2.04 -20.61
N SER A 146 1.04 -1.73 -19.33
CA SER A 146 1.77 -2.58 -18.39
C SER A 146 0.92 -3.76 -17.91
N TRP A 147 1.56 -4.75 -17.26
CA TRP A 147 0.90 -5.93 -16.71
C TRP A 147 -0.21 -5.58 -15.71
N ASP A 148 -0.06 -4.49 -14.96
CA ASP A 148 -0.99 -4.00 -13.96
C ASP A 148 -1.96 -2.92 -14.49
N ARG A 149 -1.76 -2.44 -15.72
CA ARG A 149 -2.50 -1.34 -16.33
C ARG A 149 -2.44 -0.07 -15.45
N THR A 150 -1.21 0.29 -15.03
CA THR A 150 -0.96 1.47 -14.17
C THR A 150 -1.76 2.68 -14.64
N LEU A 151 -2.43 3.33 -13.69
CA LEU A 151 -3.24 4.52 -13.91
C LEU A 151 -2.38 5.77 -13.76
N ILE A 152 -2.31 6.57 -14.82
CA ILE A 152 -1.63 7.87 -14.83
C ILE A 152 -2.70 8.97 -14.85
N PRO A 153 -2.82 9.79 -13.80
CA PRO A 153 -3.76 10.90 -13.78
C PRO A 153 -3.35 11.97 -14.81
N LEU A 154 -4.31 12.56 -15.48
CA LEU A 154 -4.07 13.71 -16.34
C LEU A 154 -4.11 15.01 -15.52
N PRO A 155 -3.52 16.11 -16.02
CA PRO A 155 -3.69 17.42 -15.40
C PRO A 155 -5.16 17.77 -15.20
N PHE A 156 -5.47 18.36 -14.03
CA PHE A 156 -6.84 18.76 -13.65
C PHE A 156 -7.81 17.59 -13.45
N SER A 157 -7.31 16.36 -13.31
CA SER A 157 -8.14 15.20 -12.98
C SER A 157 -8.81 15.35 -11.63
N ARG A 158 -10.04 14.88 -11.53
CA ARG A 158 -10.68 14.61 -10.23
C ARG A 158 -10.16 13.29 -9.67
N GLY A 159 -9.97 13.22 -8.35
CA GLY A 159 -9.59 12.01 -7.65
C GLY A 159 -10.70 11.55 -6.71
N ALA A 160 -10.76 10.24 -6.49
CA ALA A 160 -11.58 9.64 -5.44
C ALA A 160 -10.74 8.68 -4.61
N MET A 161 -11.05 8.58 -3.33
CA MET A 161 -10.38 7.74 -2.36
C MET A 161 -11.40 7.09 -1.46
N VAL A 162 -11.36 5.77 -1.38
CA VAL A 162 -12.25 4.97 -0.53
C VAL A 162 -11.43 4.09 0.39
N TRP A 163 -11.79 4.08 1.65
CA TRP A 163 -11.07 3.37 2.70
C TRP A 163 -11.90 2.21 3.24
N ASP A 164 -11.25 1.10 3.58
CA ASP A 164 -11.83 -0.01 4.31
C ASP A 164 -10.84 -0.55 5.34
N GLY A 165 -11.36 -1.11 6.43
CA GLY A 165 -10.58 -1.55 7.57
C GLY A 165 -10.82 -0.66 8.80
N PRO A 166 -10.03 -0.79 9.89
CA PRO A 166 -8.92 -1.73 10.00
C PRO A 166 -9.37 -3.19 10.06
N VAL A 167 -8.55 -4.08 9.50
CA VAL A 167 -8.64 -5.52 9.71
C VAL A 167 -7.38 -6.04 10.38
N TYR A 168 -7.47 -7.18 11.03
CA TYR A 168 -6.38 -7.80 11.76
C TYR A 168 -6.24 -9.26 11.35
N ALA A 169 -5.03 -9.79 11.39
CA ALA A 169 -4.78 -11.22 11.24
C ALA A 169 -4.58 -11.84 12.62
N GLY A 170 -5.45 -12.76 12.98
CA GLY A 170 -5.34 -13.56 14.19
C GLY A 170 -4.20 -14.59 14.11
N ARG A 171 -3.80 -15.13 15.28
CA ARG A 171 -2.72 -16.10 15.35
C ARG A 171 -3.04 -17.40 14.62
N ASP A 172 -4.29 -17.83 14.72
CA ASP A 172 -4.77 -19.13 14.24
C ASP A 172 -5.54 -18.99 12.90
N ASP A 173 -5.60 -17.78 12.32
CA ASP A 173 -6.30 -17.57 11.05
C ASP A 173 -5.62 -18.31 9.90
N ASP A 174 -6.43 -18.81 8.97
CA ASP A 174 -5.93 -19.31 7.70
C ASP A 174 -5.48 -18.16 6.81
N LEU A 175 -4.17 -18.06 6.58
CA LEU A 175 -3.61 -16.97 5.78
C LEU A 175 -4.00 -17.03 4.30
N GLU A 176 -4.27 -18.21 3.75
CA GLU A 176 -4.71 -18.32 2.36
C GLU A 176 -6.15 -17.80 2.22
N ALA A 177 -7.03 -18.18 3.16
CA ALA A 177 -8.38 -17.63 3.23
C ALA A 177 -8.38 -16.11 3.42
N LEU A 178 -7.58 -15.58 4.37
CA LEU A 178 -7.41 -14.15 4.57
C LEU A 178 -6.90 -13.44 3.31
N THR A 179 -5.99 -14.06 2.57
CA THR A 179 -5.46 -13.47 1.34
C THR A 179 -6.55 -13.26 0.31
N GLY A 180 -7.45 -14.24 0.14
CA GLY A 180 -8.61 -14.14 -0.76
C GLY A 180 -9.62 -13.08 -0.30
N GLU A 181 -9.99 -13.11 0.99
CA GLU A 181 -10.92 -12.13 1.57
C GLU A 181 -10.37 -10.69 1.42
N TRP A 182 -9.13 -10.46 1.80
CA TRP A 182 -8.53 -9.13 1.76
C TRP A 182 -8.31 -8.62 0.33
N ALA A 183 -8.01 -9.50 -0.62
CA ALA A 183 -7.97 -9.15 -2.03
C ALA A 183 -9.34 -8.65 -2.52
N ALA A 184 -10.42 -9.38 -2.19
CA ALA A 184 -11.77 -9.00 -2.55
C ALA A 184 -12.17 -7.63 -1.95
N ARG A 185 -11.82 -7.39 -0.68
CA ARG A 185 -12.06 -6.08 -0.02
C ARG A 185 -11.31 -4.94 -0.70
N LEU A 186 -10.03 -5.15 -1.03
CA LEU A 186 -9.23 -4.14 -1.71
C LEU A 186 -9.74 -3.84 -3.12
N THR A 187 -10.17 -4.86 -3.87
CA THR A 187 -10.82 -4.68 -5.17
C THR A 187 -12.13 -3.90 -5.01
N ALA A 188 -12.99 -4.26 -4.07
CA ALA A 188 -14.26 -3.58 -3.83
C ALA A 188 -14.10 -2.09 -3.52
N VAL A 189 -13.12 -1.68 -2.70
CA VAL A 189 -12.89 -0.25 -2.44
C VAL A 189 -12.29 0.45 -3.64
N THR A 190 -11.51 -0.24 -4.47
CA THR A 190 -10.96 0.30 -5.72
C THR A 190 -12.07 0.58 -6.73
N GLU A 191 -12.96 -0.39 -6.95
CA GLU A 191 -14.14 -0.24 -7.83
C GLU A 191 -15.07 0.87 -7.32
N ARG A 192 -15.29 0.94 -6.00
CA ARG A 192 -16.09 2.00 -5.41
C ARG A 192 -15.48 3.38 -5.62
N ALA A 193 -14.16 3.53 -5.54
CA ALA A 193 -13.48 4.79 -5.85
C ALA A 193 -13.67 5.19 -7.33
N GLU A 194 -13.62 4.23 -8.25
CA GLU A 194 -13.90 4.47 -9.68
C GLU A 194 -15.35 4.88 -9.90
N ALA A 195 -16.31 4.17 -9.32
CA ALA A 195 -17.74 4.45 -9.43
C ALA A 195 -18.12 5.85 -8.93
N LEU A 196 -17.46 6.36 -7.88
CA LEU A 196 -17.67 7.73 -7.38
C LEU A 196 -17.34 8.80 -8.44
N LEU A 197 -16.43 8.53 -9.34
CA LEU A 197 -16.05 9.45 -10.42
C LEU A 197 -16.96 9.30 -11.64
N ASP A 198 -17.57 8.13 -11.84
CA ASP A 198 -18.52 7.89 -12.93
C ASP A 198 -19.90 8.49 -12.66
N GLY A 199 -20.38 8.44 -11.42
CA GLY A 199 -21.68 9.01 -11.02
C GLY A 199 -21.74 10.54 -10.98
N GLN A 200 -20.62 11.26 -11.06
CA GLN A 200 -20.56 12.72 -11.03
C GLN A 200 -20.37 13.37 -12.42
N GLY A 201 -20.39 12.58 -13.49
CA GLY A 201 -20.19 13.05 -14.87
C GLY A 201 -21.41 13.68 -15.54
N GLY A 202 -22.53 13.87 -14.84
CA GLY A 202 -23.81 14.32 -15.35
C GLY A 202 -24.37 15.55 -14.64
N ARG A 203 -23.56 16.60 -14.43
CA ARG A 203 -24.06 17.93 -14.09
C ARG A 203 -23.30 18.99 -14.84
#